data_9ac193ddcaa925dab94623ba8f2d2d9d
#
_entry.id   9ac193ddcaa925dab94623ba8f2d2d9d
#
_cell.length_a   1.000
_cell.length_b   1.000
_cell.length_c   1.000
_cell.angle_alpha   90.00
_cell.angle_beta   90.00
_cell.angle_gamma   90.00
#
_symmetry.space_group_name_H-M   'P 1'
#
loop_
_entity.id
_entity.type
_entity.pdbx_description
1 polymer ?
#
loop_
_entity_poly.entity_id
_entity_poly.type
_entity_poly.pdbx_seq_one_letter_code
_entity_poly.pdbx_strand_id
1 'polypeptide(L)'
;RKAEVFAEHDVNFHSLLAQATHNELFVLMNESIHDILYKVRQLGGIVPGSREKAINYHETIYKKVRAGDVQGAKKAMLVHLNDSEKTFIKGLSVASKRKS
;
A
#
# COMPACT_ATOMS: atom_id res chain seq x y z
N ARG A 1 9.21 -13.59 6.37
CA ARG A 1 9.65 -13.44 4.97
C ARG A 1 8.51 -13.12 3.99
N LYS A 2 7.35 -13.76 4.16
CA LYS A 2 6.19 -13.47 3.30
C LYS A 2 5.74 -12.01 3.41
N ALA A 3 5.75 -11.48 4.63
CA ALA A 3 5.39 -10.06 4.84
C ALA A 3 6.40 -9.12 4.20
N GLU A 4 7.68 -9.49 4.20
CA GLU A 4 8.74 -8.69 3.57
C GLU A 4 8.61 -8.67 2.06
N VAL A 5 8.37 -9.82 1.45
CA VAL A 5 8.15 -9.94 0.01
C VAL A 5 6.89 -9.15 -0.40
N PHE A 6 5.82 -9.29 0.38
CA PHE A 6 4.60 -8.52 0.15
C PHE A 6 4.88 -7.02 0.20
N ALA A 7 5.63 -6.56 1.21
CA ALA A 7 5.94 -5.13 1.35
C ALA A 7 6.73 -4.61 0.15
N GLU A 8 7.67 -5.39 -0.39
CA GLU A 8 8.40 -5.01 -1.59
C GLU A 8 7.46 -4.80 -2.78
N HIS A 9 6.57 -5.77 -3.02
CA HIS A 9 5.63 -5.67 -4.15
C HIS A 9 4.64 -4.54 -3.96
N ASP A 10 4.18 -4.32 -2.74
CA ASP A 10 3.24 -3.25 -2.44
C ASP A 10 3.86 -1.87 -2.68
N VAL A 11 5.09 -1.68 -2.20
CA VAL A 11 5.81 -0.42 -2.40
C VAL A 11 6.10 -0.20 -3.90
N ASN A 12 6.47 -1.25 -4.62
CA ASN A 12 6.70 -1.16 -6.06
C ASN A 12 5.45 -0.79 -6.83
N PHE A 13 4.29 -1.32 -6.44
CA PHE A 13 3.02 -0.97 -7.05
C PHE A 13 2.76 0.54 -6.92
N HIS A 14 2.93 1.07 -5.71
CA HIS A 14 2.71 2.51 -5.46
C HIS A 14 3.75 3.38 -6.19
N SER A 15 4.99 2.91 -6.30
CA SER A 15 6.02 3.63 -7.06
C SER A 15 5.66 3.72 -8.55
N LEU A 16 5.14 2.62 -9.12
CA LEU A 16 4.70 2.61 -10.52
C LEU A 16 3.52 3.55 -10.74
N LEU A 17 2.59 3.61 -9.79
CA LEU A 17 1.48 4.58 -9.86
C LEU A 17 2.01 6.02 -9.85
N ALA A 18 2.99 6.30 -9.00
CA ALA A 18 3.61 7.63 -8.93
C ALA A 18 4.26 7.98 -10.27
N GLN A 19 5.01 7.04 -10.87
CA GLN A 19 5.64 7.25 -12.17
C GLN A 19 4.61 7.49 -13.27
N ALA A 20 3.47 6.81 -13.21
CA ALA A 20 2.39 6.95 -14.19
C ALA A 20 1.76 8.36 -14.18
N THR A 21 1.96 9.13 -13.12
CA THR A 21 1.49 10.52 -13.09
C THR A 21 2.28 11.45 -14.00
N HIS A 22 3.47 11.05 -14.42
CA HIS A 22 4.44 11.88 -15.17
C HIS A 22 4.79 13.17 -14.42
N ASN A 23 4.68 13.14 -13.09
CA ASN A 23 5.01 14.27 -12.22
C ASN A 23 6.24 13.93 -11.41
N GLU A 24 7.39 14.51 -11.80
CA GLU A 24 8.68 14.24 -11.17
C GLU A 24 8.68 14.55 -9.68
N LEU A 25 8.00 15.62 -9.28
CA LEU A 25 7.91 15.98 -7.86
C LEU A 25 7.22 14.89 -7.06
N PHE A 26 6.11 14.36 -7.59
CA PHE A 26 5.38 13.29 -6.93
C PHE A 26 6.24 12.02 -6.81
N VAL A 27 6.96 11.67 -7.87
CA VAL A 27 7.88 10.52 -7.87
C VAL A 27 8.96 10.72 -6.80
N LEU A 28 9.56 11.89 -6.75
CA LEU A 28 10.61 12.20 -5.78
C LEU A 28 10.10 12.11 -4.35
N MET A 29 8.92 12.66 -4.09
CA MET A 29 8.29 12.57 -2.77
C MET A 29 8.04 11.12 -2.37
N ASN A 30 7.54 10.32 -3.29
CA ASN A 30 7.30 8.90 -3.04
C ASN A 30 8.60 8.16 -2.71
N GLU A 31 9.67 8.42 -3.46
CA GLU A 31 10.97 7.80 -3.23
C GLU A 31 11.58 8.22 -1.90
N SER A 32 11.40 9.48 -1.50
CA SER A 32 11.98 9.99 -0.26
C SER A 32 11.40 9.33 0.99
N ILE A 33 10.19 8.79 0.90
CA ILE A 33 9.56 8.09 2.02
C ILE A 33 9.51 6.57 1.83
N HIS A 34 10.23 6.07 0.84
CA HIS A 34 10.22 4.65 0.45
C HIS A 34 10.49 3.70 1.62
N ASP A 35 11.53 3.97 2.39
CA ASP A 35 11.90 3.09 3.50
C ASP A 35 10.85 3.06 4.60
N ILE A 36 10.23 4.20 4.86
CA ILE A 36 9.14 4.29 5.84
C ILE A 36 7.93 3.51 5.33
N LEU A 37 7.58 3.68 4.06
CA LEU A 37 6.46 2.95 3.45
C LEU A 37 6.70 1.44 3.48
N TYR A 38 7.93 1.02 3.22
CA TYR A 38 8.27 -0.40 3.27
C TYR A 38 7.96 -0.99 4.66
N LYS A 39 8.40 -0.31 5.72
CA LYS A 39 8.14 -0.77 7.09
C LYS A 39 6.66 -0.78 7.44
N VAL A 40 5.93 0.25 7.02
CA VAL A 40 4.48 0.33 7.24
C VAL A 40 3.78 -0.84 6.57
N ARG A 41 4.13 -1.15 5.32
CA ARG A 41 3.53 -2.25 4.57
C ARG A 41 3.92 -3.61 5.16
N GLN A 42 5.16 -3.75 5.62
CA GLN A 42 5.62 -4.98 6.27
C GLN A 42 4.80 -5.26 7.54
N LEU A 43 4.60 -4.26 8.39
CA LEU A 43 3.81 -4.40 9.60
C LEU A 43 2.34 -4.71 9.30
N GLY A 44 1.77 -4.04 8.30
CA GLY A 44 0.41 -4.36 7.86
C GLY A 44 0.30 -5.77 7.30
N GLY A 45 1.34 -6.22 6.59
CA GLY A 45 1.35 -7.53 5.93
C GLY A 45 1.38 -8.74 6.86
N ILE A 46 1.70 -8.55 8.15
CA ILE A 46 1.67 -9.66 9.11
C ILE A 46 0.27 -9.90 9.69
N VAL A 47 -0.67 -8.99 9.44
CA VAL A 47 -2.05 -9.15 9.89
C VAL A 47 -2.75 -10.18 9.00
N PRO A 48 -3.37 -11.23 9.57
CA PRO A 48 -4.05 -12.24 8.76
C PRO A 48 -5.08 -11.65 7.80
N GLY A 49 -5.03 -12.09 6.53
CA GLY A 49 -5.96 -11.65 5.49
C GLY A 49 -5.64 -10.29 4.87
N SER A 50 -4.68 -9.55 5.41
CA SER A 50 -4.36 -8.21 4.93
C SER A 50 -3.78 -8.19 3.51
N ARG A 51 -3.00 -9.20 3.17
CA ARG A 51 -2.35 -9.27 1.85
C ARG A 51 -3.35 -9.48 0.73
N GLU A 52 -4.32 -10.36 0.95
CA GLU A 52 -5.41 -10.62 0.01
C GLU A 52 -6.25 -9.37 -0.19
N LYS A 53 -6.56 -8.66 0.89
CA LYS A 53 -7.29 -7.39 0.83
C LYS A 53 -6.52 -6.35 0.03
N ALA A 54 -5.20 -6.24 0.27
CA ALA A 54 -4.36 -5.27 -0.45
C ALA A 54 -4.35 -5.57 -1.95
N ILE A 55 -4.24 -6.84 -2.33
CA ILE A 55 -4.27 -7.25 -3.74
C ILE A 55 -5.61 -6.83 -4.36
N ASN A 56 -6.72 -7.04 -3.66
CA ASN A 56 -8.03 -6.65 -4.15
C ASN A 56 -8.16 -5.15 -4.33
N TYR A 57 -7.63 -4.36 -3.39
CA TYR A 57 -7.61 -2.90 -3.50
C TYR A 57 -6.77 -2.46 -4.70
N HIS A 58 -5.58 -3.04 -4.88
CA HIS A 58 -4.69 -2.71 -6.00
C HIS A 58 -5.36 -3.02 -7.33
N GLU A 59 -6.04 -4.15 -7.42
CA GLU A 59 -6.75 -4.56 -8.64
C GLU A 59 -7.86 -3.56 -8.97
N THR A 60 -8.63 -3.15 -7.97
CA THR A 60 -9.70 -2.16 -8.15
C THR A 60 -9.14 -0.83 -8.63
N ILE A 61 -8.07 -0.34 -7.99
CA ILE A 61 -7.41 0.91 -8.37
C ILE A 61 -6.90 0.82 -9.81
N TYR A 62 -6.22 -0.28 -10.13
CA TYR A 62 -5.69 -0.51 -11.48
C TYR A 62 -6.79 -0.45 -12.55
N LYS A 63 -7.91 -1.13 -12.30
CA LYS A 63 -9.03 -1.14 -13.23
C LYS A 63 -9.61 0.25 -13.46
N LYS A 64 -9.72 1.05 -12.39
CA LYS A 64 -10.22 2.42 -12.48
C LYS A 64 -9.27 3.32 -13.25
N VAL A 65 -7.97 3.20 -12.99
CA VAL A 65 -6.95 3.96 -13.70
C VAL A 65 -6.96 3.59 -15.18
N ARG A 66 -7.02 2.31 -15.48
CA ARG A 66 -7.05 1.82 -16.88
C ARG A 66 -8.29 2.32 -17.64
N ALA A 67 -9.41 2.41 -16.95
CA ALA A 67 -10.66 2.90 -17.54
C ALA A 67 -10.72 4.41 -17.67
N GLY A 68 -9.74 5.14 -17.10
CA GLY A 68 -9.75 6.59 -17.08
C GLY A 68 -10.78 7.17 -16.12
N ASP A 69 -11.27 6.35 -15.17
CA ASP A 69 -12.25 6.77 -14.18
C ASP A 69 -11.54 7.46 -13.01
N VAL A 70 -11.30 8.76 -13.14
CA VAL A 70 -10.55 9.55 -12.16
C VAL A 70 -11.22 9.54 -10.79
N GLN A 71 -12.53 9.76 -10.74
CA GLN A 71 -13.25 9.79 -9.47
C GLN A 71 -13.31 8.42 -8.81
N GLY A 72 -13.50 7.38 -9.60
CA GLY A 72 -13.49 6.00 -9.10
C GLY A 72 -12.13 5.58 -8.56
N ALA A 73 -11.05 5.97 -9.25
CA ALA A 73 -9.69 5.70 -8.80
C ALA A 73 -9.39 6.42 -7.49
N LYS A 74 -9.77 7.68 -7.37
CA LYS A 74 -9.59 8.49 -6.17
C LYS A 74 -10.33 7.86 -4.99
N LYS A 75 -11.59 7.49 -5.18
CA LYS A 75 -12.40 6.85 -4.14
C LYS A 75 -11.79 5.52 -3.70
N ALA A 76 -11.39 4.70 -4.66
CA ALA A 76 -10.76 3.40 -4.37
C ALA A 76 -9.47 3.57 -3.57
N MET A 77 -8.65 4.56 -3.91
CA MET A 77 -7.42 4.84 -3.18
C MET A 77 -7.72 5.30 -1.75
N LEU A 78 -8.70 6.17 -1.55
CA LEU A 78 -9.08 6.62 -0.20
C LEU A 78 -9.54 5.47 0.68
N VAL A 79 -10.36 4.57 0.14
CA VAL A 79 -10.81 3.38 0.88
C VAL A 79 -9.60 2.51 1.25
N HIS A 80 -8.70 2.30 0.30
CA HIS A 80 -7.48 1.52 0.51
C HIS A 80 -6.60 2.14 1.61
N LEU A 81 -6.37 3.45 1.56
CA LEU A 81 -5.53 4.13 2.53
C LEU A 81 -6.13 4.08 3.94
N ASN A 82 -7.44 4.27 4.05
CA ASN A 82 -8.14 4.18 5.34
C ASN A 82 -8.03 2.78 5.93
N ASP A 83 -8.20 1.76 5.12
CA ASP A 83 -8.05 0.37 5.58
C ASP A 83 -6.60 0.06 5.94
N SER A 84 -5.64 0.58 5.17
CA SER A 84 -4.21 0.38 5.42
C SER A 84 -3.80 0.97 6.77
N GLU A 85 -4.34 2.13 7.13
CA GLU A 85 -4.07 2.73 8.44
C GLU A 85 -4.51 1.81 9.58
N LYS A 86 -5.73 1.28 9.49
CA LYS A 86 -6.26 0.35 10.49
C LYS A 86 -5.42 -0.93 10.56
N THR A 87 -5.03 -1.44 9.41
CA THR A 87 -4.22 -2.66 9.31
C THR A 87 -2.82 -2.43 9.89
N PHE A 88 -2.23 -1.27 9.65
CA PHE A 88 -0.94 -0.91 10.22
C PHE A 88 -1.00 -0.90 11.76
N ILE A 89 -2.04 -0.31 12.32
CA ILE A 89 -2.23 -0.26 13.79
C ILE A 89 -2.34 -1.68 14.35
N LYS A 90 -3.09 -2.55 13.69
CA LYS A 90 -3.19 -3.96 14.08
C LYS A 90 -1.83 -4.66 13.97
N GLY A 91 -1.07 -4.36 12.93
CA GLY A 91 0.28 -4.90 12.73
C GLY A 91 1.22 -4.55 13.85
N LEU A 92 1.16 -3.30 14.33
CA LEU A 92 1.94 -2.86 15.49
C LEU A 92 1.61 -3.69 16.73
N SER A 93 0.32 -3.93 16.97
CA SER A 93 -0.14 -4.74 18.10
C SER A 93 0.36 -6.18 18.01
N VAL A 94 0.25 -6.78 16.82
CA VAL A 94 0.73 -8.16 16.59
C VAL A 94 2.24 -8.24 16.82
N ALA A 95 3.00 -7.30 16.27
CA ALA A 95 4.45 -7.26 16.43
C ALA A 95 4.86 -7.12 17.89
N SER A 96 4.15 -6.27 18.64
CA SER A 96 4.39 -6.08 20.07
C SER A 96 4.18 -7.38 20.86
N LYS A 97 3.10 -8.10 20.56
CA LYS A 97 2.80 -9.39 21.20
C LYS A 97 3.86 -10.44 20.89
N ARG A 98 4.39 -10.45 19.66
CA ARG A 98 5.45 -11.41 19.28
C ARG A 98 6.76 -11.16 20.02
N LYS A 99 7.02 -9.92 20.44
CA LYS A 99 8.21 -9.57 21.22
C LYS A 99 8.09 -9.90 22.70
N SER A 100 6.88 -10.08 23.18
CA SER A 100 6.61 -10.44 24.56
C SER A 100 6.77 -11.93 24.79
#